data_8d82e6957f6722eed62f97f5447092a3
#
_entry.id   8d82e6957f6722eed62f97f5447092a3
#
_cell.length_a   1.000
_cell.length_b   1.000
_cell.length_c   1.000
_cell.angle_alpha   90.00
_cell.angle_beta   90.00
_cell.angle_gamma   90.00
#
_symmetry.space_group_name_H-M   'P 1'
#
loop_
_entity.id
_entity.type
_entity.pdbx_description
1 polymer ?
#
loop_
_entity_poly.entity_id
_entity_poly.type
_entity_poly.pdbx_seq_one_letter_code
_entity_poly.pdbx_strand_id
1 'polypeptide(L)'
;MGCGGTSLKASGGSITSETVWNDGANGGAGGGGVSSFFALPSYQEGLNVTRTEGGTQPLRMRGVPDVCGDADPQTGYDVRVDASDTIIGGTSAVAPLWAGLIARINAAKASPVGFINPALYSHPGSLRDITRGNNGSFAAAPGWDACTGLGSPNGQKVADAV
;
A
#
# COMPACT_ATOMS: atom_id res chain seq x y z
N MET A 1 -3.11 6.76 8.08
CA MET A 1 -2.92 6.04 6.81
C MET A 1 -2.44 4.63 7.13
N GLY A 2 -3.09 3.60 6.60
CA GLY A 2 -2.69 2.20 6.73
C GLY A 2 -1.83 1.79 5.54
N CYS A 3 -0.74 1.03 5.77
CA CYS A 3 0.17 0.58 4.73
C CYS A 3 0.07 -0.95 4.53
N GLY A 4 -0.16 -1.38 3.31
CA GLY A 4 -0.11 -2.75 2.85
C GLY A 4 1.25 -3.13 2.25
N GLY A 5 1.37 -4.38 1.82
CA GLY A 5 2.63 -4.93 1.33
C GLY A 5 2.54 -5.53 -0.06
N THR A 6 3.57 -5.27 -0.86
CA THR A 6 3.79 -5.85 -2.18
C THR A 6 5.10 -6.63 -2.23
N SER A 7 5.22 -7.50 -3.25
CA SER A 7 6.48 -8.04 -3.75
C SER A 7 6.83 -7.29 -5.02
N LEU A 8 7.98 -6.61 -5.06
CA LEU A 8 8.39 -5.75 -6.15
C LEU A 8 9.65 -6.27 -6.83
N LYS A 9 9.63 -6.33 -8.16
CA LYS A 9 10.82 -6.63 -8.97
C LYS A 9 11.09 -5.47 -9.91
N ALA A 10 12.36 -5.07 -9.99
CA ALA A 10 12.82 -3.98 -10.85
C ALA A 10 14.06 -4.40 -11.64
N SER A 11 14.24 -3.83 -12.80
CA SER A 11 15.43 -3.98 -13.63
C SER A 11 15.68 -2.71 -14.42
N GLY A 12 16.94 -2.28 -14.52
CA GLY A 12 17.32 -1.08 -15.26
C GLY A 12 16.60 0.20 -14.77
N GLY A 13 16.31 0.31 -13.48
CA GLY A 13 15.58 1.45 -12.90
C GLY A 13 14.08 1.46 -13.14
N SER A 14 13.53 0.40 -13.74
CA SER A 14 12.08 0.28 -14.02
C SER A 14 11.48 -0.89 -13.26
N ILE A 15 10.27 -0.70 -12.73
CA ILE A 15 9.50 -1.78 -12.09
C ILE A 15 9.02 -2.73 -13.20
N THR A 16 9.43 -4.00 -13.12
CA THR A 16 9.05 -5.05 -14.07
C THR A 16 7.84 -5.85 -13.60
N SER A 17 7.65 -5.98 -12.29
CA SER A 17 6.50 -6.65 -11.68
C SER A 17 6.27 -6.10 -10.28
N GLU A 18 5.01 -5.93 -9.92
CA GLU A 18 4.60 -5.65 -8.55
C GLU A 18 3.26 -6.35 -8.29
N THR A 19 3.20 -7.15 -7.23
CA THR A 19 2.04 -7.98 -6.86
C THR A 19 1.81 -7.89 -5.36
N VAL A 20 0.65 -8.31 -4.88
CA VAL A 20 0.41 -8.46 -3.43
C VAL A 20 1.47 -9.38 -2.83
N TRP A 21 2.06 -8.98 -1.69
CA TRP A 21 2.96 -9.83 -0.93
C TRP A 21 2.19 -10.97 -0.25
N ASN A 22 2.56 -12.20 -0.61
CA ASN A 22 2.05 -13.42 0.02
C ASN A 22 2.99 -14.59 -0.26
N ASP A 23 3.79 -14.97 0.72
CA ASP A 23 4.73 -16.08 0.69
C ASP A 23 4.10 -17.43 1.11
N GLY A 24 2.77 -17.49 1.17
CA GLY A 24 2.02 -18.68 1.51
C GLY A 24 2.00 -19.00 3.00
N ALA A 25 1.59 -20.22 3.32
CA ALA A 25 1.25 -20.65 4.69
C ALA A 25 2.42 -20.61 5.69
N ASN A 26 3.66 -20.72 5.22
CA ASN A 26 4.87 -20.75 6.04
C ASN A 26 5.70 -19.47 5.93
N GLY A 27 5.22 -18.48 5.18
CA GLY A 27 5.86 -17.19 4.99
C GLY A 27 5.01 -16.03 5.52
N GLY A 28 5.41 -14.82 5.18
CA GLY A 28 4.66 -13.62 5.48
C GLY A 28 3.64 -13.28 4.40
N ALA A 29 2.71 -12.41 4.73
CA ALA A 29 1.79 -11.81 3.77
C ALA A 29 1.40 -10.40 4.20
N GLY A 30 0.95 -9.56 3.25
CA GLY A 30 0.34 -8.28 3.54
C GLY A 30 -0.92 -8.48 4.39
N GLY A 31 -1.04 -7.69 5.46
CA GLY A 31 -2.29 -7.59 6.21
C GLY A 31 -3.28 -6.71 5.46
N GLY A 32 -4.56 -6.87 5.77
CA GLY A 32 -5.59 -6.03 5.19
C GLY A 32 -6.97 -6.57 5.52
N GLY A 33 -7.99 -5.82 5.14
CA GLY A 33 -9.34 -6.23 5.39
C GLY A 33 -10.32 -5.10 5.68
N VAL A 34 -11.43 -5.47 6.30
CA VAL A 34 -12.50 -4.55 6.69
C VAL A 34 -12.66 -4.56 8.19
N SER A 35 -12.63 -3.38 8.80
CA SER A 35 -12.79 -3.22 10.24
C SER A 35 -14.16 -3.71 10.72
N SER A 36 -14.18 -4.36 11.85
CA SER A 36 -15.42 -4.66 12.59
C SER A 36 -15.81 -3.55 13.57
N PHE A 37 -14.95 -2.55 13.75
CA PHE A 37 -15.07 -1.52 14.77
C PHE A 37 -15.24 -0.10 14.20
N PHE A 38 -14.37 0.28 13.24
CA PHE A 38 -14.36 1.64 12.69
C PHE A 38 -15.35 1.79 11.54
N ALA A 39 -16.18 2.85 11.63
CA ALA A 39 -17.11 3.21 10.57
C ALA A 39 -16.40 3.53 9.25
N LEU A 40 -17.13 3.37 8.15
CA LEU A 40 -16.70 3.77 6.82
C LEU A 40 -16.44 5.28 6.76
N PRO A 41 -15.22 5.72 6.47
CA PRO A 41 -14.96 7.15 6.28
C PRO A 41 -15.49 7.62 4.91
N SER A 42 -15.86 8.89 4.81
CA SER A 42 -16.46 9.46 3.60
C SER A 42 -15.59 9.27 2.34
N TYR A 43 -14.27 9.34 2.48
CA TYR A 43 -13.36 9.13 1.34
C TYR A 43 -13.29 7.67 0.85
N GLN A 44 -13.92 6.72 1.54
CA GLN A 44 -14.06 5.32 1.10
C GLN A 44 -15.48 4.97 0.65
N GLU A 45 -16.42 5.93 0.66
CA GLU A 45 -17.78 5.68 0.19
C GLU A 45 -17.79 5.24 -1.29
N GLY A 46 -18.65 4.30 -1.62
CA GLY A 46 -18.78 3.77 -2.97
C GLY A 46 -17.76 2.70 -3.36
N LEU A 47 -16.76 2.43 -2.50
CA LEU A 47 -15.78 1.37 -2.77
C LEU A 47 -16.38 -0.03 -2.56
N ASN A 48 -15.72 -1.00 -3.18
CA ASN A 48 -16.01 -2.42 -3.01
C ASN A 48 -14.82 -3.14 -2.40
N VAL A 49 -15.07 -4.29 -1.79
CA VAL A 49 -14.05 -5.22 -1.30
C VAL A 49 -14.19 -6.56 -2.02
N THR A 50 -13.08 -7.09 -2.53
CA THR A 50 -13.03 -8.40 -3.20
C THR A 50 -12.36 -9.40 -2.27
N ARG A 51 -13.08 -10.50 -1.97
CA ARG A 51 -12.57 -11.62 -1.18
C ARG A 51 -12.10 -12.74 -2.11
N THR A 52 -11.15 -13.54 -1.64
CA THR A 52 -10.73 -14.77 -2.34
C THR A 52 -11.88 -15.78 -2.44
N GLU A 53 -12.72 -15.80 -1.41
CA GLU A 53 -13.97 -16.57 -1.38
C GLU A 53 -15.14 -15.61 -1.14
N GLY A 54 -16.23 -15.73 -1.91
CA GLY A 54 -17.43 -14.89 -1.75
C GLY A 54 -17.51 -13.65 -2.65
N GLY A 55 -16.52 -13.43 -3.52
CA GLY A 55 -16.56 -12.41 -4.57
C GLY A 55 -16.48 -10.96 -4.06
N THR A 56 -16.99 -10.04 -4.86
CA THR A 56 -16.94 -8.60 -4.62
C THR A 56 -18.21 -8.11 -3.96
N GLN A 57 -18.08 -7.31 -2.90
CA GLN A 57 -19.18 -6.75 -2.12
C GLN A 57 -18.92 -5.26 -1.81
N PRO A 58 -19.97 -4.44 -1.61
CA PRO A 58 -19.80 -3.06 -1.17
C PRO A 58 -19.06 -2.98 0.16
N LEU A 59 -18.10 -2.07 0.24
CA LEU A 59 -17.41 -1.75 1.49
C LEU A 59 -18.39 -1.07 2.45
N ARG A 60 -18.51 -1.56 3.68
CA ARG A 60 -19.49 -1.08 4.68
C ARG A 60 -18.85 -0.49 5.93
N MET A 61 -17.60 -0.79 6.17
CA MET A 61 -16.81 -0.31 7.31
C MET A 61 -15.44 0.12 6.81
N ARG A 62 -14.61 0.73 7.67
CA ARG A 62 -13.25 1.15 7.32
C ARG A 62 -12.48 0.01 6.68
N GLY A 63 -12.08 0.18 5.43
CA GLY A 63 -11.19 -0.73 4.71
C GLY A 63 -9.72 -0.36 4.90
N VAL A 64 -8.86 -1.35 5.05
CA VAL A 64 -7.39 -1.19 5.14
C VAL A 64 -6.73 -2.19 4.21
N PRO A 65 -5.56 -1.83 3.63
CA PRO A 65 -4.79 -0.59 3.79
C PRO A 65 -5.33 0.57 2.94
N ASP A 66 -4.72 1.76 3.07
CA ASP A 66 -4.96 2.90 2.18
C ASP A 66 -4.02 2.88 0.97
N VAL A 67 -2.77 2.51 1.23
CA VAL A 67 -1.65 2.50 0.28
C VAL A 67 -0.75 1.31 0.55
N CYS A 68 0.22 1.04 -0.35
CA CYS A 68 1.19 -0.02 -0.14
C CYS A 68 2.62 0.40 -0.56
N GLY A 69 3.53 -0.54 -0.41
CA GLY A 69 4.89 -0.52 -0.91
C GLY A 69 5.52 -1.89 -0.78
N ASP A 70 6.76 -2.05 -1.25
CA ASP A 70 7.48 -3.31 -1.14
C ASP A 70 7.63 -3.72 0.33
N ALA A 71 7.20 -4.93 0.65
CA ALA A 71 7.20 -5.48 2.00
C ALA A 71 7.70 -6.91 2.06
N ASP A 72 7.83 -7.56 0.92
CA ASP A 72 8.34 -8.93 0.82
C ASP A 72 9.83 -8.96 1.17
N PRO A 73 10.26 -9.71 2.21
CA PRO A 73 11.68 -9.83 2.52
C PRO A 73 12.52 -10.41 1.38
N GLN A 74 11.90 -11.12 0.43
CA GLN A 74 12.62 -11.68 -0.72
C GLN A 74 12.93 -10.63 -1.79
N THR A 75 12.24 -9.50 -1.78
CA THR A 75 12.49 -8.35 -2.66
C THR A 75 12.81 -7.08 -1.88
N GLY A 76 12.96 -7.19 -0.57
CA GLY A 76 13.00 -6.12 0.41
C GLY A 76 14.17 -5.14 0.30
N TYR A 77 14.42 -4.45 1.39
CA TYR A 77 15.36 -3.33 1.44
C TYR A 77 16.71 -3.75 1.99
N ASP A 78 17.79 -3.48 1.24
CA ASP A 78 19.15 -3.58 1.76
C ASP A 78 19.37 -2.49 2.81
N VAL A 79 19.62 -2.88 4.03
CA VAL A 79 19.92 -1.97 5.15
C VAL A 79 21.20 -2.38 5.84
N ARG A 80 21.90 -1.38 6.41
CA ARG A 80 23.11 -1.59 7.19
C ARG A 80 22.82 -1.43 8.66
N VAL A 81 22.98 -2.50 9.42
CA VAL A 81 22.78 -2.54 10.87
C VAL A 81 24.06 -3.07 11.52
N ASP A 82 24.63 -2.32 12.47
CA ASP A 82 25.83 -2.71 13.22
C ASP A 82 26.98 -3.21 12.34
N ALA A 83 27.27 -2.45 11.27
CA ALA A 83 28.28 -2.74 10.26
C ALA A 83 28.02 -4.01 9.40
N SER A 84 26.86 -4.64 9.52
CA SER A 84 26.44 -5.77 8.69
C SER A 84 25.33 -5.34 7.73
N ASP A 85 25.41 -5.81 6.47
CA ASP A 85 24.35 -5.61 5.50
C ASP A 85 23.30 -6.72 5.66
N THR A 86 22.05 -6.35 5.66
CA THR A 86 20.91 -7.28 5.79
C THR A 86 19.73 -6.82 4.96
N ILE A 87 18.88 -7.76 4.57
CA ILE A 87 17.63 -7.45 3.87
C ILE A 87 16.49 -7.47 4.88
N ILE A 88 15.69 -6.42 4.88
CA ILE A 88 14.48 -6.35 5.70
C ILE A 88 13.25 -6.17 4.83
N GLY A 89 12.11 -6.62 5.37
CA GLY A 89 10.79 -6.45 4.77
C GLY A 89 9.72 -6.24 5.84
N GLY A 90 8.50 -6.58 5.47
CA GLY A 90 7.31 -6.33 6.27
C GLY A 90 6.68 -4.96 5.99
N THR A 91 5.39 -4.85 6.22
CA THR A 91 4.66 -3.56 6.11
C THR A 91 5.20 -2.51 7.08
N SER A 92 5.97 -2.94 8.10
CA SER A 92 6.72 -2.07 9.01
C SER A 92 7.83 -1.26 8.32
N ALA A 93 8.33 -1.71 7.17
CA ALA A 93 9.27 -0.94 6.34
C ALA A 93 8.53 0.05 5.43
N VAL A 94 7.32 -0.28 5.00
CA VAL A 94 6.50 0.56 4.12
C VAL A 94 6.06 1.85 4.80
N ALA A 95 5.64 1.78 6.06
CA ALA A 95 5.14 2.94 6.79
C ALA A 95 6.18 4.06 6.93
N PRO A 96 7.44 3.83 7.36
CA PRO A 96 8.46 4.87 7.42
C PRO A 96 8.89 5.36 6.02
N LEU A 97 8.83 4.52 5.00
CA LEU A 97 9.08 4.94 3.61
C LEU A 97 8.05 5.98 3.16
N TRP A 98 6.78 5.74 3.41
CA TRP A 98 5.72 6.71 3.18
C TRP A 98 5.90 7.98 4.02
N ALA A 99 6.25 7.84 5.30
CA ALA A 99 6.54 8.99 6.16
C ALA A 99 7.69 9.85 5.59
N GLY A 100 8.76 9.22 5.12
CA GLY A 100 9.87 9.89 4.45
C GLY A 100 9.46 10.61 3.16
N LEU A 101 8.62 9.99 2.33
CA LEU A 101 8.07 10.62 1.13
C LEU A 101 7.26 11.88 1.49
N ILE A 102 6.37 11.78 2.46
CA ILE A 102 5.54 12.92 2.90
C ILE A 102 6.41 14.03 3.53
N ALA A 103 7.43 13.68 4.30
CA ALA A 103 8.36 14.67 4.85
C ALA A 103 9.09 15.45 3.74
N ARG A 104 9.52 14.78 2.68
CA ARG A 104 10.11 15.43 1.50
C ARG A 104 9.12 16.33 0.75
N ILE A 105 7.87 15.89 0.61
CA ILE A 105 6.81 16.69 -0.01
C ILE A 105 6.55 17.94 0.82
N ASN A 106 6.43 17.83 2.13
CA ASN A 106 6.26 18.95 3.04
C ASN A 106 7.40 19.98 2.92
N ALA A 107 8.65 19.49 2.85
CA ALA A 107 9.82 20.35 2.66
C ALA A 107 9.78 21.09 1.32
N ALA A 108 9.39 20.41 0.24
CA ALA A 108 9.29 21.01 -1.09
C ALA A 108 8.16 22.04 -1.20
N LYS A 109 7.04 21.81 -0.51
CA LYS A 109 5.87 22.73 -0.49
C LYS A 109 6.02 23.86 0.52
N ALA A 110 7.02 23.83 1.39
CA ALA A 110 7.23 24.73 2.53
C ALA A 110 6.03 24.79 3.49
N SER A 111 5.16 23.76 3.47
CA SER A 111 3.97 23.65 4.35
C SER A 111 3.55 22.19 4.53
N PRO A 112 2.98 21.84 5.71
CA PRO A 112 2.44 20.50 5.92
C PRO A 112 1.24 20.22 5.02
N VAL A 113 1.19 19.02 4.41
CA VAL A 113 0.05 18.55 3.61
C VAL A 113 -1.10 18.00 4.47
N GLY A 114 -0.88 17.83 5.78
CA GLY A 114 -1.90 17.41 6.72
C GLY A 114 -2.39 15.97 6.54
N PHE A 115 -3.68 15.74 6.71
CA PHE A 115 -4.31 14.43 6.56
C PHE A 115 -4.59 14.13 5.09
N ILE A 116 -3.72 13.36 4.46
CA ILE A 116 -3.69 13.17 3.00
C ILE A 116 -4.64 12.12 2.44
N ASN A 117 -5.25 11.26 3.29
CA ASN A 117 -6.10 10.19 2.78
C ASN A 117 -7.18 10.69 1.81
N PRO A 118 -7.99 11.72 2.13
CA PRO A 118 -9.01 12.20 1.20
C PRO A 118 -8.44 12.62 -0.16
N ALA A 119 -7.27 13.27 -0.17
CA ALA A 119 -6.62 13.70 -1.41
C ALA A 119 -6.18 12.50 -2.27
N LEU A 120 -5.59 11.47 -1.66
CA LEU A 120 -5.18 10.25 -2.38
C LEU A 120 -6.38 9.50 -2.97
N TYR A 121 -7.47 9.36 -2.20
CA TYR A 121 -8.69 8.72 -2.70
C TYR A 121 -9.38 9.51 -3.82
N SER A 122 -9.23 10.83 -3.85
CA SER A 122 -9.72 11.68 -4.94
C SER A 122 -8.83 11.64 -6.18
N HIS A 123 -7.56 11.22 -6.02
CA HIS A 123 -6.58 11.17 -7.11
C HIS A 123 -5.90 9.78 -7.21
N PRO A 124 -6.67 8.68 -7.44
CA PRO A 124 -6.12 7.33 -7.45
C PRO A 124 -5.03 7.15 -8.53
N GLY A 125 -5.04 7.92 -9.60
CA GLY A 125 -4.00 7.93 -10.64
C GLY A 125 -2.63 8.44 -10.16
N SER A 126 -2.50 8.93 -8.92
CA SER A 126 -1.23 9.29 -8.29
C SER A 126 -0.44 8.07 -7.79
N LEU A 127 -1.06 6.92 -7.79
CA LEU A 127 -0.52 5.66 -7.30
C LEU A 127 -0.44 4.64 -8.44
N ARG A 128 0.42 3.64 -8.28
CA ARG A 128 0.45 2.46 -9.13
C ARG A 128 -0.54 1.45 -8.55
N ASP A 129 -1.62 1.21 -9.26
CA ASP A 129 -2.63 0.22 -8.92
C ASP A 129 -2.06 -1.21 -9.01
N ILE A 130 -2.26 -2.03 -7.98
CA ILE A 130 -1.78 -3.40 -7.88
C ILE A 130 -2.96 -4.34 -8.05
N THR A 131 -3.06 -4.97 -9.19
CA THR A 131 -4.23 -5.75 -9.60
C THR A 131 -4.00 -7.26 -9.60
N ARG A 132 -2.89 -7.74 -9.02
CA ARG A 132 -2.51 -9.17 -9.02
C ARG A 132 -2.13 -9.66 -7.64
N GLY A 133 -2.63 -10.85 -7.29
CA GLY A 133 -2.33 -11.55 -6.06
C GLY A 133 -3.44 -11.45 -5.03
N ASN A 134 -3.19 -11.96 -3.86
CA ASN A 134 -4.10 -11.96 -2.71
C ASN A 134 -3.30 -12.09 -1.42
N ASN A 135 -3.89 -11.72 -0.30
CA ASN A 135 -3.29 -11.87 1.04
C ASN A 135 -3.83 -13.08 1.83
N GLY A 136 -4.46 -14.03 1.13
CA GLY A 136 -5.12 -15.18 1.72
C GLY A 136 -6.64 -15.00 1.81
N SER A 137 -7.12 -13.89 2.35
CA SER A 137 -8.55 -13.62 2.55
C SER A 137 -9.15 -12.65 1.54
N PHE A 138 -8.34 -11.74 1.00
CA PHE A 138 -8.77 -10.71 0.06
C PHE A 138 -7.92 -10.80 -1.20
N ALA A 139 -8.52 -10.47 -2.35
CA ALA A 139 -7.86 -10.46 -3.64
C ALA A 139 -7.61 -9.02 -4.11
N ALA A 140 -6.50 -8.82 -4.81
CA ALA A 140 -6.26 -7.59 -5.53
C ALA A 140 -7.30 -7.38 -6.63
N ALA A 141 -7.67 -6.13 -6.85
CA ALA A 141 -8.66 -5.73 -7.84
C ALA A 141 -8.31 -4.33 -8.39
N PRO A 142 -8.82 -3.94 -9.56
CA PRO A 142 -8.65 -2.57 -10.05
C PRO A 142 -9.20 -1.53 -9.06
N GLY A 143 -8.43 -0.47 -8.82
CA GLY A 143 -8.72 0.56 -7.84
C GLY A 143 -8.35 0.15 -6.42
N TRP A 144 -9.14 0.56 -5.43
CA TRP A 144 -8.87 0.19 -4.04
C TRP A 144 -9.20 -1.29 -3.78
N ASP A 145 -8.28 -1.98 -3.12
CA ASP A 145 -8.51 -3.32 -2.58
C ASP A 145 -7.96 -3.48 -1.15
N ALA A 146 -8.42 -4.54 -0.46
CA ALA A 146 -8.04 -4.82 0.92
C ALA A 146 -6.69 -5.56 1.07
N CYS A 147 -5.84 -5.53 0.07
CA CYS A 147 -4.47 -6.04 0.10
C CYS A 147 -3.45 -4.90 0.00
N THR A 148 -3.66 -3.97 -0.93
CA THR A 148 -2.69 -2.95 -1.34
C THR A 148 -3.26 -1.52 -1.30
N GLY A 149 -4.52 -1.37 -0.92
CA GLY A 149 -5.19 -0.08 -0.92
C GLY A 149 -5.30 0.49 -2.34
N LEU A 150 -5.00 1.76 -2.49
CA LEU A 150 -4.96 2.45 -3.78
C LEU A 150 -3.69 2.12 -4.61
N GLY A 151 -2.70 1.43 -4.00
CA GLY A 151 -1.46 1.04 -4.66
C GLY A 151 -0.18 1.64 -4.07
N SER A 152 0.93 1.46 -4.79
CA SER A 152 2.27 1.94 -4.41
C SER A 152 2.54 3.36 -4.96
N PRO A 153 3.45 4.15 -4.32
CA PRO A 153 3.58 5.56 -4.64
C PRO A 153 4.30 5.83 -5.96
N ASN A 154 3.75 6.75 -6.75
CA ASN A 154 4.54 7.55 -7.68
C ASN A 154 4.83 8.89 -7.01
N GLY A 155 6.05 9.07 -6.53
CA GLY A 155 6.39 10.20 -5.66
C GLY A 155 6.04 11.57 -6.22
N GLN A 156 6.28 11.81 -7.51
CA GLN A 156 5.92 13.08 -8.15
C GLN A 156 4.40 13.26 -8.22
N LYS A 157 3.68 12.25 -8.68
CA LYS A 157 2.22 12.32 -8.78
C LYS A 157 1.54 12.46 -7.41
N VAL A 158 2.09 11.82 -6.37
CA VAL A 158 1.61 12.01 -4.99
C VAL A 158 1.84 13.46 -4.56
N ALA A 159 3.00 14.05 -4.83
CA ALA A 159 3.27 15.46 -4.51
C ALA A 159 2.32 16.43 -5.24
N ASP A 160 1.92 16.10 -6.45
CA ASP A 160 0.98 16.91 -7.24
C ASP A 160 -0.46 16.78 -6.73
N ALA A 161 -0.80 15.67 -6.09
CA ALA A 161 -2.16 15.35 -5.61
C ALA A 161 -2.48 15.90 -4.20
N VAL A 162 -1.46 16.23 -3.38
CA VAL A 162 -1.62 16.60 -1.97
C VAL A 162 -1.19 18.03 -1.63
#